data_647adf7aea31f40907881d091e1a5c36
#
_entry.id   647adf7aea31f40907881d091e1a5c36
#
_cell.length_a   1.000
_cell.length_b   1.000
_cell.length_c   1.000
_cell.angle_alpha   90.00
_cell.angle_beta   90.00
_cell.angle_gamma   90.00
#
_symmetry.space_group_name_H-M   'P 1'
#
loop_
_entity.id
_entity.type
_entity.pdbx_description
1 polymer ?
#
loop_
_entity_poly.entity_id
_entity_poly.type
_entity_poly.pdbx_seq_one_letter_code
_entity_poly.pdbx_strand_id
1 'polypeptide(L)'
;KAGMFGACSLCLGNKLVAWAEDVYTPESLKGINQGFPVKEAMHYKKLEDLRVECELCPRKCTIADMERGYCGVRENRGGSYYTLVHSRVCALNVDPVEKKPMFHFLPGTKAYSLATAGCNVECKFCQNWQISQYRPEQVESILLTPEDVVKDAKISGSKTIAYTYSEPVVFYEYMFDTAQLGNKHGLKSVMISNGYIQEKPLRELCQHLSAVKIDLKSFTEKFYQETCTGELKPVLNTLTTLKKVGMWFEIVMLVIPTLNDSEKEFREMCGWIKENLGPDVPIHFTRFHPTYKIKNLPPTPVKTLEMARNVALDTGLHFPYVGNVPGHEGENTYCPHCKNIVIRRAGFSILENHLKDNKCKDCDQPIPGIWA
;
A
#
# COMPACT_ATOMS: atom_id res chain seq x y z
N LYS A 1 27.71 10.78 27.35
CA LYS A 1 26.34 11.32 27.28
C LYS A 1 25.81 10.91 25.92
N ALA A 2 25.10 9.77 25.90
CA ALA A 2 24.65 9.09 24.73
C ALA A 2 23.30 9.68 24.25
N GLY A 3 23.25 10.13 22.99
CA GLY A 3 22.03 10.45 22.30
C GLY A 3 21.42 9.16 21.75
N MET A 4 20.24 8.82 22.21
CA MET A 4 19.46 7.68 21.75
C MET A 4 18.84 7.99 20.39
N PHE A 5 19.44 7.47 19.32
CA PHE A 5 18.75 7.30 18.05
C PHE A 5 18.00 5.96 18.11
N GLY A 6 16.69 6.03 18.29
CA GLY A 6 15.80 4.88 18.18
C GLY A 6 15.72 4.41 16.74
N ALA A 7 16.55 3.44 16.37
CA ALA A 7 16.32 2.64 15.18
C ALA A 7 14.98 1.92 15.33
N CYS A 8 14.09 2.03 14.34
CA CYS A 8 12.89 1.22 14.24
C CYS A 8 13.28 -0.23 13.90
N SER A 9 13.84 -0.92 14.91
CA SER A 9 14.13 -2.34 14.92
C SER A 9 12.98 -3.04 15.61
N LEU A 10 11.88 -3.26 14.93
CA LEU A 10 10.75 -4.04 15.38
C LEU A 10 10.29 -4.96 14.26
N CYS A 11 11.20 -5.85 13.87
CA CYS A 11 10.86 -7.11 13.27
C CYS A 11 11.06 -8.19 14.34
N LEU A 12 9.93 -8.80 14.74
CA LEU A 12 9.86 -10.15 15.26
C LEU A 12 10.69 -10.46 16.53
N GLY A 13 10.22 -10.00 17.63
CA GLY A 13 10.53 -10.47 18.96
C GLY A 13 9.57 -9.79 19.94
N ASN A 14 8.55 -10.47 20.39
CA ASN A 14 7.65 -10.11 21.52
C ASN A 14 6.77 -8.86 21.42
N LYS A 15 6.60 -8.15 20.28
CA LYS A 15 5.72 -6.98 20.20
C LYS A 15 4.63 -7.02 19.11
N LEU A 16 4.49 -8.12 18.36
CA LEU A 16 3.20 -8.47 17.74
C LEU A 16 2.08 -8.60 18.79
N VAL A 17 2.48 -8.73 20.03
CA VAL A 17 1.67 -9.12 21.18
C VAL A 17 1.15 -7.94 21.99
N ALA A 18 1.75 -6.75 21.93
CA ALA A 18 1.41 -5.68 22.89
C ALA A 18 -0.02 -5.09 22.71
N TRP A 19 -0.72 -5.39 21.60
CA TRP A 19 -2.15 -5.07 21.41
C TRP A 19 -3.02 -6.33 21.27
N ALA A 20 -2.38 -7.49 21.08
CA ALA A 20 -3.04 -8.78 21.04
C ALA A 20 -3.06 -9.46 22.42
N GLU A 21 -2.34 -8.95 23.42
CA GLU A 21 -2.30 -9.53 24.76
C GLU A 21 -3.68 -9.60 25.44
N ASP A 22 -4.61 -8.71 25.05
CA ASP A 22 -5.98 -8.79 25.53
C ASP A 22 -6.90 -9.69 24.68
N VAL A 23 -6.47 -10.13 23.49
CA VAL A 23 -7.29 -10.92 22.54
C VAL A 23 -6.65 -12.28 22.21
N TYR A 24 -5.31 -12.39 22.20
CA TYR A 24 -4.58 -13.62 21.87
C TYR A 24 -3.61 -14.00 22.98
N THR A 25 -3.86 -15.09 23.66
CA THR A 25 -2.91 -15.64 24.66
C THR A 25 -1.75 -16.35 23.96
N PRO A 26 -0.54 -16.43 24.58
CA PRO A 26 0.57 -17.21 24.03
C PRO A 26 0.24 -18.70 23.75
N GLU A 27 -0.80 -19.22 24.36
CA GLU A 27 -1.29 -20.58 24.12
C GLU A 27 -2.08 -20.71 22.82
N SER A 28 -2.78 -19.66 22.36
CA SER A 28 -3.44 -19.64 21.05
C SER A 28 -2.44 -19.59 19.88
N LEU A 29 -1.18 -19.25 20.16
CA LEU A 29 -0.08 -19.20 19.19
C LEU A 29 0.70 -20.53 19.07
N LYS A 30 0.38 -21.53 19.90
CA LYS A 30 1.00 -22.87 19.83
C LYS A 30 0.36 -23.67 18.68
N GLY A 31 1.09 -23.80 17.59
CA GLY A 31 0.65 -24.55 16.39
C GLY A 31 0.87 -23.81 15.08
N ILE A 32 1.73 -22.82 15.07
CA ILE A 32 1.88 -21.74 14.09
C ILE A 32 2.12 -22.18 12.63
N ASN A 33 2.33 -23.42 12.27
CA ASN A 33 2.57 -23.85 10.89
C ASN A 33 1.74 -25.04 10.40
N GLN A 34 0.72 -25.48 11.13
CA GLN A 34 -0.17 -26.56 10.70
C GLN A 34 -1.62 -26.10 10.66
N GLY A 35 -2.27 -26.24 9.49
CA GLY A 35 -3.72 -26.07 9.35
C GLY A 35 -4.24 -24.75 8.80
N PHE A 36 -3.42 -23.94 8.11
CA PHE A 36 -3.96 -22.78 7.39
C PHE A 36 -4.88 -23.22 6.25
N PRO A 37 -6.04 -22.57 6.06
CA PRO A 37 -6.93 -22.91 4.98
C PRO A 37 -6.29 -22.60 3.63
N VAL A 38 -6.47 -23.53 2.70
CA VAL A 38 -6.13 -23.35 1.28
C VAL A 38 -7.43 -23.05 0.56
N LYS A 39 -7.49 -21.93 -0.17
CA LYS A 39 -8.66 -21.52 -0.93
C LYS A 39 -8.35 -21.55 -2.43
N GLU A 40 -9.30 -22.00 -3.25
CA GLU A 40 -9.13 -21.92 -4.71
C GLU A 40 -8.97 -20.45 -5.12
N ALA A 41 -7.97 -20.20 -5.96
CA ALA A 41 -7.62 -18.87 -6.41
C ALA A 41 -8.63 -18.34 -7.42
N MET A 42 -8.89 -17.03 -7.37
CA MET A 42 -9.59 -16.31 -8.43
C MET A 42 -8.62 -15.94 -9.56
N HIS A 43 -9.16 -15.59 -10.72
CA HIS A 43 -8.40 -15.05 -11.85
C HIS A 43 -7.26 -15.96 -12.33
N TYR A 44 -7.62 -17.17 -12.75
CA TYR A 44 -6.74 -18.07 -13.49
C TYR A 44 -7.53 -18.84 -14.54
N LYS A 45 -6.86 -19.41 -15.52
CA LYS A 45 -7.43 -20.34 -16.47
C LYS A 45 -6.66 -21.66 -16.46
N LYS A 46 -7.39 -22.76 -16.67
CA LYS A 46 -6.81 -24.10 -16.84
C LYS A 46 -6.25 -24.22 -18.26
N LEU A 47 -5.10 -24.88 -18.37
CA LEU A 47 -4.43 -25.21 -19.61
C LEU A 47 -4.34 -26.74 -19.74
N GLU A 48 -3.79 -27.22 -20.88
CA GLU A 48 -3.45 -28.62 -21.07
C GLU A 48 -2.36 -29.08 -20.09
N ASP A 49 -2.19 -30.39 -19.93
CA ASP A 49 -1.18 -31.02 -19.08
C ASP A 49 -1.19 -30.56 -17.62
N LEU A 50 -2.39 -30.39 -17.03
CA LEU A 50 -2.59 -29.94 -15.65
C LEU A 50 -1.94 -28.57 -15.35
N ARG A 51 -1.58 -27.79 -16.35
CA ARG A 51 -1.04 -26.44 -16.17
C ARG A 51 -2.15 -25.42 -15.93
N VAL A 52 -1.80 -24.31 -15.30
CA VAL A 52 -2.67 -23.15 -15.16
C VAL A 52 -1.94 -21.87 -15.57
N GLU A 53 -2.68 -20.88 -16.06
CA GLU A 53 -2.16 -19.54 -16.26
C GLU A 53 -2.83 -18.58 -15.27
N CYS A 54 -2.03 -17.88 -14.47
CA CYS A 54 -2.51 -16.86 -13.54
C CYS A 54 -2.84 -15.55 -14.30
N GLU A 55 -4.06 -15.05 -14.14
CA GLU A 55 -4.54 -13.81 -14.77
C GLU A 55 -4.65 -12.64 -13.79
N LEU A 56 -4.09 -12.77 -12.58
CA LEU A 56 -4.23 -11.77 -11.52
C LEU A 56 -3.33 -10.54 -11.73
N CYS A 57 -2.09 -10.75 -12.13
CA CYS A 57 -1.12 -9.69 -12.32
C CYS A 57 -0.42 -9.78 -13.68
N PRO A 58 0.30 -8.73 -14.13
CA PRO A 58 0.95 -8.68 -15.45
C PRO A 58 1.97 -9.77 -15.72
N ARG A 59 2.44 -10.50 -14.70
CA ARG A 59 3.39 -11.62 -14.89
C ARG A 59 2.80 -12.78 -15.66
N LYS A 60 1.48 -12.99 -15.61
CA LYS A 60 0.79 -14.06 -16.34
C LYS A 60 1.50 -15.41 -16.25
N CYS A 61 1.89 -15.79 -15.03
CA CYS A 61 2.66 -17.01 -14.81
C CYS A 61 1.92 -18.23 -15.37
N THR A 62 2.61 -19.04 -16.19
CA THR A 62 2.18 -20.39 -16.55
C THR A 62 2.82 -21.35 -15.56
N ILE A 63 2.01 -22.13 -14.83
CA ILE A 63 2.44 -22.90 -13.67
C ILE A 63 2.08 -24.37 -13.89
N ALA A 64 3.09 -25.26 -13.85
CA ALA A 64 2.91 -26.69 -13.92
C ALA A 64 2.30 -27.26 -12.62
N ASP A 65 1.88 -28.52 -12.66
CA ASP A 65 1.36 -29.18 -11.46
C ASP A 65 2.40 -29.18 -10.33
N MET A 66 1.94 -28.95 -9.10
CA MET A 66 2.73 -28.83 -7.87
C MET A 66 3.74 -27.66 -7.85
N GLU A 67 3.69 -26.74 -8.82
CA GLU A 67 4.52 -25.53 -8.85
C GLU A 67 3.78 -24.30 -8.35
N ARG A 68 4.57 -23.26 -8.05
CA ARG A 68 4.07 -21.96 -7.58
C ARG A 68 4.35 -20.85 -8.59
N GLY A 69 3.43 -19.88 -8.63
CA GLY A 69 3.66 -18.64 -9.35
C GLY A 69 4.82 -17.83 -8.74
N TYR A 70 5.28 -16.84 -9.48
CA TYR A 70 6.40 -15.95 -9.10
C TYR A 70 6.29 -15.39 -7.67
N CYS A 71 5.09 -15.01 -7.24
CA CYS A 71 4.84 -14.46 -5.90
C CYS A 71 5.08 -15.46 -4.75
N GLY A 72 5.22 -16.77 -5.04
CA GLY A 72 5.51 -17.83 -4.08
C GLY A 72 4.35 -18.23 -3.16
N VAL A 73 3.17 -17.58 -3.29
CA VAL A 73 2.01 -17.76 -2.38
C VAL A 73 0.78 -18.36 -3.06
N ARG A 74 0.91 -18.75 -4.33
CA ARG A 74 -0.13 -19.38 -5.12
C ARG A 74 0.44 -20.62 -5.78
N GLU A 75 -0.26 -21.75 -5.70
CA GLU A 75 0.22 -23.08 -6.08
C GLU A 75 -0.80 -23.80 -6.94
N ASN A 76 -0.34 -24.45 -8.01
CA ASN A 76 -1.16 -25.34 -8.81
C ASN A 76 -1.16 -26.76 -8.20
N ARG A 77 -2.32 -27.37 -8.08
CA ARG A 77 -2.52 -28.73 -7.59
C ARG A 77 -3.50 -29.44 -8.50
N GLY A 78 -3.02 -30.34 -9.32
CA GLY A 78 -3.86 -31.13 -10.23
C GLY A 78 -4.63 -30.28 -11.24
N GLY A 79 -4.06 -29.18 -11.76
CA GLY A 79 -4.73 -28.27 -12.70
C GLY A 79 -5.74 -27.31 -12.07
N SER A 80 -5.77 -27.21 -10.74
CA SER A 80 -6.51 -26.18 -10.00
C SER A 80 -5.55 -25.30 -9.21
N TYR A 81 -5.78 -23.97 -9.23
CA TYR A 81 -4.87 -23.01 -8.63
C TYR A 81 -5.37 -22.55 -7.28
N TYR A 82 -4.51 -22.49 -6.29
CA TYR A 82 -4.86 -22.19 -4.92
C TYR A 82 -4.02 -21.06 -4.34
N THR A 83 -4.63 -20.21 -3.50
CA THR A 83 -3.91 -19.30 -2.62
C THR A 83 -3.54 -20.02 -1.31
N LEU A 84 -2.30 -19.84 -0.86
CA LEU A 84 -1.74 -20.45 0.36
C LEU A 84 -1.76 -19.47 1.54
N VAL A 85 -2.28 -18.26 1.33
CA VAL A 85 -2.19 -17.16 2.30
C VAL A 85 -3.55 -16.58 2.70
N HIS A 86 -4.64 -17.24 2.33
CA HIS A 86 -5.95 -16.85 2.83
C HIS A 86 -6.01 -17.04 4.35
N SER A 87 -6.38 -15.99 5.09
CA SER A 87 -6.41 -15.97 6.55
C SER A 87 -5.06 -16.23 7.26
N ARG A 88 -3.93 -16.16 6.52
CA ARG A 88 -2.58 -16.40 7.04
C ARG A 88 -1.84 -15.07 7.20
N VAL A 89 -2.09 -14.38 8.32
CA VAL A 89 -1.58 -13.04 8.59
C VAL A 89 -0.20 -13.09 9.22
N CYS A 90 0.78 -12.37 8.64
CA CYS A 90 2.15 -12.28 9.13
C CYS A 90 2.54 -10.90 9.67
N ALA A 91 1.71 -9.90 9.47
CA ALA A 91 1.89 -8.58 10.10
C ALA A 91 0.51 -7.96 10.40
N LEU A 92 0.38 -7.40 11.60
CA LEU A 92 -0.87 -6.85 12.10
C LEU A 92 -0.57 -5.63 12.98
N ASN A 93 -1.23 -4.49 12.72
CA ASN A 93 -1.09 -3.27 13.53
C ASN A 93 -2.34 -2.39 13.44
N VAL A 94 -2.56 -1.57 14.46
CA VAL A 94 -3.50 -0.46 14.41
C VAL A 94 -2.70 0.82 14.19
N ASP A 95 -2.79 1.40 13.00
CA ASP A 95 -2.01 2.56 12.60
C ASP A 95 -2.91 3.77 12.33
N PRO A 96 -2.40 5.01 12.44
CA PRO A 96 -3.06 6.16 11.81
C PRO A 96 -3.17 5.98 10.30
N VAL A 97 -4.28 6.43 9.71
CA VAL A 97 -4.49 6.32 8.25
C VAL A 97 -3.41 7.09 7.48
N GLU A 98 -2.88 8.18 8.04
CA GLU A 98 -1.77 8.96 7.50
C GLU A 98 -0.49 8.14 7.29
N LYS A 99 -0.26 7.10 8.08
CA LYS A 99 0.89 6.19 7.92
C LYS A 99 0.80 5.32 6.65
N LYS A 100 -0.36 5.33 5.93
CA LYS A 100 -0.60 4.53 4.71
C LYS A 100 -0.26 5.23 3.39
N PRO A 101 0.40 6.29 3.26
CA PRO A 101 0.06 7.72 3.22
C PRO A 101 -1.28 7.96 2.50
N MET A 102 -2.31 8.14 3.31
CA MET A 102 -3.67 8.48 2.85
C MET A 102 -4.06 9.78 3.55
N PHE A 103 -3.76 10.93 2.91
CA PHE A 103 -3.94 12.25 3.51
C PHE A 103 -5.31 12.87 3.22
N HIS A 104 -5.94 12.42 2.14
CA HIS A 104 -7.28 12.85 1.74
C HIS A 104 -8.34 11.75 1.95
N PHE A 105 -8.08 10.84 2.89
CA PHE A 105 -8.99 9.76 3.24
C PHE A 105 -9.10 9.64 4.76
N LEU A 106 -10.27 10.01 5.32
CA LEU A 106 -10.62 9.90 6.75
C LEU A 106 -9.50 10.34 7.71
N PRO A 107 -8.96 11.57 7.58
CA PRO A 107 -7.79 12.00 8.34
C PRO A 107 -8.01 11.90 9.85
N GLY A 108 -6.96 11.52 10.59
CA GLY A 108 -6.97 11.35 12.03
C GLY A 108 -7.67 10.06 12.52
N THR A 109 -8.07 9.16 11.62
CA THR A 109 -8.70 7.90 12.01
C THR A 109 -7.70 6.74 12.07
N LYS A 110 -8.10 5.66 12.75
CA LYS A 110 -7.32 4.43 12.85
C LYS A 110 -7.63 3.49 11.69
N ALA A 111 -6.59 2.80 11.20
CA ALA A 111 -6.67 1.71 10.24
C ALA A 111 -6.15 0.42 10.86
N TYR A 112 -6.98 -0.63 10.87
CA TYR A 112 -6.59 -2.00 11.18
C TYR A 112 -5.83 -2.57 9.99
N SER A 113 -4.52 -2.71 10.13
CA SER A 113 -3.58 -2.91 9.04
C SER A 113 -3.02 -4.32 9.07
N LEU A 114 -3.14 -5.06 7.97
CA LEU A 114 -2.71 -6.44 7.90
C LEU A 114 -1.92 -6.76 6.61
N ALA A 115 -1.09 -7.80 6.70
CA ALA A 115 -0.39 -8.40 5.57
C ALA A 115 -0.34 -9.92 5.69
N THR A 116 -0.19 -10.56 4.53
CA THR A 116 0.28 -11.93 4.40
C THR A 116 1.69 -11.95 3.78
N ALA A 117 2.34 -13.11 3.70
CA ALA A 117 3.61 -13.24 3.00
C ALA A 117 3.46 -13.04 1.48
N GLY A 118 4.55 -12.61 0.82
CA GLY A 118 4.70 -12.59 -0.63
C GLY A 118 4.51 -11.23 -1.30
N CYS A 119 5.04 -11.14 -2.52
CA CYS A 119 4.93 -9.98 -3.40
C CYS A 119 5.10 -10.42 -4.86
N ASN A 120 4.51 -9.69 -5.79
CA ASN A 120 4.65 -9.94 -7.22
C ASN A 120 5.79 -9.14 -7.90
N VAL A 121 6.59 -8.39 -7.11
CA VAL A 121 7.83 -7.71 -7.54
C VAL A 121 8.94 -7.86 -6.49
N GLU A 122 10.20 -7.62 -6.88
CA GLU A 122 11.38 -7.77 -6.00
C GLU A 122 12.16 -6.46 -5.86
N CYS A 123 11.54 -5.46 -5.25
CA CYS A 123 12.19 -4.17 -5.05
C CYS A 123 13.44 -4.29 -4.19
N LYS A 124 14.60 -3.89 -4.72
CA LYS A 124 15.90 -3.92 -4.01
C LYS A 124 15.93 -3.04 -2.74
N PHE A 125 15.00 -2.11 -2.61
CA PHE A 125 14.84 -1.18 -1.48
C PHE A 125 13.65 -1.53 -0.57
N CYS A 126 13.13 -2.75 -0.61
CA CYS A 126 11.93 -3.12 0.13
C CYS A 126 12.15 -3.03 1.64
N GLN A 127 11.33 -2.22 2.34
CA GLN A 127 11.40 -2.11 3.80
C GLN A 127 10.86 -3.34 4.51
N ASN A 128 9.89 -4.01 3.89
CA ASN A 128 9.20 -5.19 4.43
C ASN A 128 9.67 -6.49 3.74
N TRP A 129 10.96 -6.55 3.35
CA TRP A 129 11.49 -7.69 2.60
C TRP A 129 11.35 -9.02 3.34
N GLN A 130 11.36 -9.01 4.69
CA GLN A 130 11.24 -10.21 5.53
C GLN A 130 9.89 -10.93 5.38
N ILE A 131 8.85 -10.22 4.94
CA ILE A 131 7.53 -10.81 4.71
C ILE A 131 7.15 -10.81 3.22
N SER A 132 7.71 -9.90 2.42
CA SER A 132 7.35 -9.77 1.00
C SER A 132 8.19 -10.65 0.08
N GLN A 133 9.42 -11.05 0.49
CA GLN A 133 10.37 -11.79 -0.35
C GLN A 133 10.56 -13.24 0.11
N TYR A 134 9.73 -13.71 1.03
CA TYR A 134 9.74 -15.07 1.56
C TYR A 134 8.43 -15.80 1.25
N ARG A 135 8.51 -17.13 1.26
CA ARG A 135 7.35 -18.01 1.13
C ARG A 135 6.57 -18.05 2.45
N PRO A 136 5.26 -18.39 2.41
CA PRO A 136 4.44 -18.42 3.63
C PRO A 136 5.01 -19.33 4.73
N GLU A 137 5.67 -20.43 4.37
CA GLU A 137 6.26 -21.38 5.31
C GLU A 137 7.50 -20.84 6.04
N GLN A 138 8.10 -19.78 5.52
CA GLN A 138 9.30 -19.14 6.05
C GLN A 138 9.00 -17.95 6.95
N VAL A 139 7.71 -17.60 7.09
CA VAL A 139 7.26 -16.42 7.83
C VAL A 139 6.29 -16.85 8.92
N GLU A 140 6.54 -16.40 10.14
CA GLU A 140 5.59 -16.60 11.24
C GLU A 140 4.26 -15.95 10.90
N SER A 141 3.18 -16.65 11.16
CA SER A 141 1.83 -16.22 10.79
C SER A 141 0.79 -16.71 11.79
N ILE A 142 -0.28 -15.96 11.92
CA ILE A 142 -1.45 -16.34 12.72
C ILE A 142 -2.64 -16.60 11.80
N LEU A 143 -3.55 -17.49 12.23
CA LEU A 143 -4.83 -17.66 11.57
C LEU A 143 -5.76 -16.51 12.00
N LEU A 144 -6.22 -15.73 11.03
CA LEU A 144 -7.14 -14.62 11.26
C LEU A 144 -8.15 -14.58 10.12
N THR A 145 -9.37 -15.06 10.38
CA THR A 145 -10.42 -15.12 9.36
C THR A 145 -10.94 -13.72 8.98
N PRO A 146 -11.65 -13.54 7.86
CA PRO A 146 -12.31 -12.28 7.54
C PRO A 146 -13.22 -11.78 8.66
N GLU A 147 -13.93 -12.69 9.35
CA GLU A 147 -14.80 -12.41 10.49
C GLU A 147 -13.99 -11.85 11.68
N ASP A 148 -12.85 -12.47 11.99
CA ASP A 148 -11.95 -12.01 13.05
C ASP A 148 -11.40 -10.62 12.74
N VAL A 149 -10.95 -10.39 11.50
CA VAL A 149 -10.46 -9.05 11.07
C VAL A 149 -11.53 -7.98 11.27
N VAL A 150 -12.77 -8.24 10.86
CA VAL A 150 -13.87 -7.28 11.00
C VAL A 150 -14.20 -7.05 12.47
N LYS A 151 -14.24 -8.10 13.29
CA LYS A 151 -14.46 -8.00 14.73
C LYS A 151 -13.36 -7.17 15.41
N ASP A 152 -12.11 -7.49 15.16
CA ASP A 152 -10.97 -6.83 15.79
C ASP A 152 -10.80 -5.36 15.33
N ALA A 153 -11.07 -5.08 14.06
CA ALA A 153 -11.11 -3.71 13.55
C ALA A 153 -12.13 -2.85 14.30
N LYS A 154 -13.33 -3.42 14.61
CA LYS A 154 -14.34 -2.74 15.42
C LYS A 154 -13.91 -2.55 16.87
N ILE A 155 -13.37 -3.58 17.51
CA ILE A 155 -12.89 -3.53 18.91
C ILE A 155 -11.79 -2.47 19.06
N SER A 156 -10.88 -2.38 18.09
CA SER A 156 -9.80 -1.37 18.11
C SER A 156 -10.27 0.05 17.83
N GLY A 157 -11.54 0.26 17.49
CA GLY A 157 -12.08 1.54 17.07
C GLY A 157 -11.54 2.02 15.72
N SER A 158 -11.06 1.10 14.88
CA SER A 158 -10.61 1.42 13.51
C SER A 158 -11.81 1.66 12.61
N LYS A 159 -11.77 2.73 11.82
CA LYS A 159 -12.79 2.98 10.78
C LYS A 159 -12.47 2.25 9.47
N THR A 160 -11.23 1.81 9.31
CA THR A 160 -10.68 1.30 8.06
C THR A 160 -9.93 -0.01 8.29
N ILE A 161 -10.06 -0.97 7.37
CA ILE A 161 -9.17 -2.12 7.22
C ILE A 161 -8.20 -1.77 6.10
N ALA A 162 -6.88 -1.85 6.38
CA ALA A 162 -5.83 -1.54 5.42
C ALA A 162 -5.04 -2.81 5.06
N TYR A 163 -5.10 -3.21 3.79
CA TYR A 163 -4.31 -4.29 3.22
C TYR A 163 -2.98 -3.69 2.74
N THR A 164 -1.86 -4.04 3.41
CA THR A 164 -0.62 -3.25 3.31
C THR A 164 0.64 -4.07 3.62
N TYR A 165 1.78 -3.43 3.81
CA TYR A 165 3.13 -3.91 4.17
C TYR A 165 3.79 -4.81 3.12
N SER A 166 3.22 -5.98 2.78
CA SER A 166 3.59 -6.77 1.61
C SER A 166 2.78 -6.30 0.39
N GLU A 167 2.47 -7.18 -0.56
CA GLU A 167 1.65 -6.79 -1.70
C GLU A 167 0.23 -7.36 -1.62
N PRO A 168 -0.82 -6.53 -1.46
CA PRO A 168 -2.20 -7.00 -1.35
C PRO A 168 -2.71 -7.79 -2.57
N VAL A 169 -2.21 -7.51 -3.75
CA VAL A 169 -2.60 -8.25 -4.97
C VAL A 169 -2.35 -9.74 -4.81
N VAL A 170 -1.28 -10.18 -4.14
CA VAL A 170 -0.96 -11.61 -4.04
C VAL A 170 -1.84 -12.37 -3.05
N PHE A 171 -2.49 -11.66 -2.11
CA PHE A 171 -3.52 -12.22 -1.23
C PHE A 171 -4.94 -11.71 -1.57
N TYR A 172 -5.20 -11.60 -2.85
CA TYR A 172 -6.41 -11.04 -3.45
C TYR A 172 -7.70 -11.60 -2.83
N GLU A 173 -7.84 -12.91 -2.74
CA GLU A 173 -9.04 -13.59 -2.24
C GLU A 173 -9.33 -13.23 -0.77
N TYR A 174 -8.28 -13.14 0.04
CA TYR A 174 -8.43 -12.77 1.45
C TYR A 174 -8.82 -11.29 1.59
N MET A 175 -8.19 -10.42 0.81
CA MET A 175 -8.57 -9.01 0.77
C MET A 175 -10.01 -8.84 0.26
N PHE A 176 -10.40 -9.55 -0.80
CA PHE A 176 -11.73 -9.48 -1.41
C PHE A 176 -12.82 -9.88 -0.40
N ASP A 177 -12.68 -11.06 0.23
CA ASP A 177 -13.64 -11.56 1.20
C ASP A 177 -13.77 -10.63 2.42
N THR A 178 -12.61 -10.18 2.93
CA THR A 178 -12.55 -9.29 4.09
C THR A 178 -13.16 -7.91 3.77
N ALA A 179 -12.88 -7.35 2.59
CA ALA A 179 -13.43 -6.06 2.18
C ALA A 179 -14.96 -6.14 1.99
N GLN A 180 -15.44 -7.22 1.37
CA GLN A 180 -16.87 -7.45 1.21
C GLN A 180 -17.57 -7.56 2.55
N LEU A 181 -17.01 -8.31 3.49
CA LEU A 181 -17.55 -8.45 4.84
C LEU A 181 -17.46 -7.14 5.62
N GLY A 182 -16.33 -6.44 5.56
CA GLY A 182 -16.13 -5.14 6.20
C GLY A 182 -17.17 -4.11 5.79
N ASN A 183 -17.47 -4.02 4.50
CA ASN A 183 -18.51 -3.13 3.97
C ASN A 183 -19.88 -3.40 4.58
N LYS A 184 -20.28 -4.68 4.75
CA LYS A 184 -21.55 -5.08 5.40
C LYS A 184 -21.61 -4.61 6.86
N HIS A 185 -20.46 -4.42 7.48
CA HIS A 185 -20.31 -3.98 8.86
C HIS A 185 -19.96 -2.50 9.03
N GLY A 186 -20.01 -1.70 7.96
CA GLY A 186 -19.75 -0.26 7.96
C GLY A 186 -18.28 0.13 8.08
N LEU A 187 -17.35 -0.82 7.92
CA LEU A 187 -15.92 -0.54 7.84
C LEU A 187 -15.51 -0.17 6.41
N LYS A 188 -14.58 0.77 6.27
CA LYS A 188 -13.96 1.10 4.99
C LYS A 188 -12.78 0.14 4.72
N SER A 189 -12.47 -0.09 3.45
CA SER A 189 -11.35 -0.94 3.02
C SER A 189 -10.41 -0.18 2.12
N VAL A 190 -9.10 -0.20 2.40
CA VAL A 190 -8.08 0.47 1.58
C VAL A 190 -6.98 -0.49 1.16
N MET A 191 -6.61 -0.45 -0.11
CA MET A 191 -5.50 -1.22 -0.67
C MET A 191 -4.26 -0.33 -0.81
N ILE A 192 -3.14 -0.77 -0.25
CA ILE A 192 -1.84 -0.08 -0.29
C ILE A 192 -0.90 -0.95 -1.13
N SER A 193 -0.76 -0.65 -2.42
CA SER A 193 -0.23 -1.57 -3.42
C SER A 193 0.84 -0.94 -4.30
N ASN A 194 1.68 -1.79 -4.91
CA ASN A 194 2.60 -1.42 -5.98
C ASN A 194 1.89 -1.20 -7.34
N GLY A 195 0.59 -1.46 -7.42
CA GLY A 195 -0.21 -1.27 -8.63
C GLY A 195 0.01 -2.30 -9.74
N TYR A 196 0.76 -3.38 -9.49
CA TYR A 196 1.05 -4.40 -10.50
C TYR A 196 -0.05 -5.47 -10.53
N ILE A 197 -1.23 -5.08 -11.04
CA ILE A 197 -2.46 -5.87 -11.11
C ILE A 197 -3.08 -5.77 -12.53
N GLN A 198 -3.78 -6.80 -12.97
CA GLN A 198 -4.54 -6.78 -14.22
C GLN A 198 -5.82 -5.95 -14.08
N GLU A 199 -6.33 -5.40 -15.18
CA GLU A 199 -7.50 -4.51 -15.19
C GLU A 199 -8.76 -5.20 -14.66
N LYS A 200 -9.05 -6.44 -15.09
CA LYS A 200 -10.27 -7.16 -14.69
C LYS A 200 -10.32 -7.38 -13.19
N PRO A 201 -9.34 -8.02 -12.53
CA PRO A 201 -9.36 -8.17 -11.06
C PRO A 201 -9.37 -6.84 -10.32
N LEU A 202 -8.71 -5.79 -10.83
CA LEU A 202 -8.76 -4.46 -10.22
C LEU A 202 -10.18 -3.89 -10.22
N ARG A 203 -10.89 -3.95 -11.35
CA ARG A 203 -12.27 -3.44 -11.46
C ARG A 203 -13.24 -4.17 -10.53
N GLU A 204 -13.10 -5.49 -10.42
CA GLU A 204 -13.92 -6.29 -9.50
C GLU A 204 -13.64 -5.91 -8.04
N LEU A 205 -12.35 -5.77 -7.67
CA LEU A 205 -11.95 -5.38 -6.33
C LEU A 205 -12.43 -3.97 -5.96
N CYS A 206 -12.40 -3.02 -6.89
CA CYS A 206 -12.88 -1.65 -6.68
C CYS A 206 -14.35 -1.57 -6.24
N GLN A 207 -15.16 -2.60 -6.47
CA GLN A 207 -16.55 -2.66 -5.98
C GLN A 207 -16.62 -2.82 -4.44
N HIS A 208 -15.54 -3.24 -3.81
CA HIS A 208 -15.47 -3.52 -2.38
C HIS A 208 -14.49 -2.62 -1.63
N LEU A 209 -13.59 -1.90 -2.33
CA LEU A 209 -12.67 -0.94 -1.75
C LEU A 209 -13.31 0.44 -1.60
N SER A 210 -12.79 1.21 -0.66
CA SER A 210 -13.18 2.62 -0.44
C SER A 210 -12.13 3.58 -1.00
N ALA A 211 -10.86 3.19 -1.00
CA ALA A 211 -9.77 3.95 -1.58
C ALA A 211 -8.55 3.05 -1.86
N VAL A 212 -7.61 3.56 -2.66
CA VAL A 212 -6.38 2.87 -3.03
C VAL A 212 -5.19 3.81 -2.91
N LYS A 213 -4.04 3.31 -2.42
CA LYS A 213 -2.75 4.00 -2.54
C LYS A 213 -1.85 3.20 -3.47
N ILE A 214 -1.28 3.86 -4.47
CA ILE A 214 -0.37 3.23 -5.43
C ILE A 214 1.04 3.76 -5.27
N ASP A 215 2.00 2.86 -5.14
CA ASP A 215 3.42 3.19 -5.23
C ASP A 215 3.83 3.29 -6.70
N LEU A 216 3.84 4.50 -7.25
CA LEU A 216 4.50 4.79 -8.52
C LEU A 216 6.00 5.01 -8.25
N LYS A 217 6.76 3.92 -8.35
CA LYS A 217 8.13 3.85 -7.79
C LYS A 217 9.18 4.63 -8.60
N SER A 218 8.91 4.90 -9.87
CA SER A 218 9.73 5.68 -10.80
C SER A 218 8.91 5.96 -12.05
N PHE A 219 9.38 6.85 -12.91
CA PHE A 219 8.78 7.11 -14.22
C PHE A 219 9.64 6.62 -15.38
N THR A 220 10.55 5.68 -15.11
CA THR A 220 11.41 5.03 -16.11
C THR A 220 11.23 3.52 -16.11
N GLU A 221 11.15 2.92 -17.31
CA GLU A 221 11.09 1.47 -17.49
C GLU A 221 12.32 0.77 -16.94
N LYS A 222 13.50 1.39 -17.13
CA LYS A 222 14.78 0.89 -16.63
C LYS A 222 14.75 0.66 -15.11
N PHE A 223 14.24 1.62 -14.34
CA PHE A 223 14.13 1.48 -12.89
C PHE A 223 13.22 0.31 -12.49
N TYR A 224 12.07 0.19 -13.17
CA TYR A 224 11.14 -0.90 -12.90
C TYR A 224 11.77 -2.26 -13.18
N GLN A 225 12.45 -2.42 -14.31
CA GLN A 225 13.10 -3.68 -14.67
C GLN A 225 14.28 -4.03 -13.76
N GLU A 226 15.21 -3.10 -13.57
CA GLU A 226 16.47 -3.36 -12.88
C GLU A 226 16.36 -3.31 -11.34
N THR A 227 15.44 -2.49 -10.82
CA THR A 227 15.34 -2.22 -9.37
C THR A 227 14.13 -2.87 -8.71
N CYS A 228 13.03 -3.06 -9.46
CA CYS A 228 11.78 -3.63 -8.95
C CYS A 228 11.45 -5.00 -9.55
N THR A 229 12.11 -5.44 -10.64
CA THR A 229 11.77 -6.65 -11.41
C THR A 229 10.33 -6.63 -11.96
N GLY A 230 9.84 -5.47 -12.35
CA GLY A 230 8.50 -5.24 -12.90
C GLY A 230 8.55 -4.35 -14.13
N GLU A 231 7.40 -3.81 -14.51
CA GLU A 231 7.22 -2.93 -15.66
C GLU A 231 6.44 -1.69 -15.25
N LEU A 232 6.78 -0.52 -15.79
CA LEU A 232 6.09 0.75 -15.53
C LEU A 232 4.68 0.77 -16.13
N LYS A 233 4.53 0.33 -17.38
CA LYS A 233 3.28 0.43 -18.14
C LYS A 233 2.06 -0.17 -17.42
N PRO A 234 2.13 -1.38 -16.82
CA PRO A 234 1.01 -1.93 -16.05
C PRO A 234 0.59 -1.06 -14.86
N VAL A 235 1.54 -0.42 -14.17
CA VAL A 235 1.24 0.47 -13.04
C VAL A 235 0.51 1.74 -13.53
N LEU A 236 0.93 2.32 -14.65
CA LEU A 236 0.24 3.44 -15.28
C LEU A 236 -1.19 3.04 -15.73
N ASN A 237 -1.36 1.84 -16.26
CA ASN A 237 -2.68 1.30 -16.60
C ASN A 237 -3.58 1.15 -15.37
N THR A 238 -3.01 0.70 -14.23
CA THR A 238 -3.73 0.64 -12.95
C THR A 238 -4.23 2.02 -12.52
N LEU A 239 -3.38 3.04 -12.55
CA LEU A 239 -3.74 4.41 -12.19
C LEU A 239 -4.85 4.97 -13.09
N THR A 240 -4.74 4.77 -14.42
CA THR A 240 -5.77 5.21 -15.35
C THR A 240 -7.08 4.44 -15.18
N THR A 241 -7.02 3.16 -14.81
CA THR A 241 -8.22 2.37 -14.50
C THR A 241 -8.90 2.86 -13.24
N LEU A 242 -8.15 3.14 -12.16
CA LEU A 242 -8.71 3.72 -10.93
C LEU A 242 -9.42 5.05 -11.21
N LYS A 243 -8.82 5.93 -12.03
CA LYS A 243 -9.45 7.18 -12.47
C LYS A 243 -10.75 6.93 -13.23
N LYS A 244 -10.75 6.00 -14.19
CA LYS A 244 -11.92 5.66 -15.02
C LYS A 244 -13.09 5.10 -14.22
N VAL A 245 -12.82 4.32 -13.16
CA VAL A 245 -13.88 3.75 -12.30
C VAL A 245 -14.32 4.70 -11.18
N GLY A 246 -13.72 5.89 -11.08
CA GLY A 246 -14.05 6.88 -10.04
C GLY A 246 -13.59 6.50 -8.64
N MET A 247 -12.61 5.58 -8.51
CA MET A 247 -12.04 5.20 -7.23
C MET A 247 -11.16 6.34 -6.69
N TRP A 248 -11.32 6.69 -5.39
CA TRP A 248 -10.37 7.59 -4.74
C TRP A 248 -9.01 6.90 -4.61
N PHE A 249 -7.96 7.60 -5.03
CA PHE A 249 -6.61 7.08 -4.84
C PHE A 249 -5.58 8.19 -4.61
N GLU A 250 -4.48 7.82 -3.95
CA GLU A 250 -3.31 8.66 -3.73
C GLU A 250 -2.05 7.95 -4.26
N ILE A 251 -1.07 8.72 -4.70
CA ILE A 251 0.17 8.20 -5.29
C ILE A 251 1.32 8.44 -4.33
N VAL A 252 2.21 7.46 -4.20
CA VAL A 252 3.45 7.57 -3.43
C VAL A 252 4.64 7.28 -4.33
N MET A 253 5.66 8.13 -4.28
CA MET A 253 6.97 7.89 -4.85
C MET A 253 8.03 7.89 -3.76
N LEU A 254 8.69 6.76 -3.53
CA LEU A 254 9.89 6.71 -2.70
C LEU A 254 11.06 7.24 -3.51
N VAL A 255 11.58 8.40 -3.14
CA VAL A 255 12.68 9.05 -3.86
C VAL A 255 14.00 8.46 -3.38
N ILE A 256 14.76 7.84 -4.27
CA ILE A 256 16.03 7.17 -3.99
C ILE A 256 17.16 7.92 -4.70
N PRO A 257 18.15 8.44 -3.95
CA PRO A 257 19.23 9.22 -4.53
C PRO A 257 19.93 8.50 -5.69
N THR A 258 20.16 9.20 -6.78
CA THR A 258 20.83 8.75 -8.02
C THR A 258 20.05 7.74 -8.87
N LEU A 259 18.92 7.22 -8.40
CA LEU A 259 18.17 6.20 -9.11
C LEU A 259 16.87 6.73 -9.75
N ASN A 260 16.13 7.59 -9.05
CA ASN A 260 14.86 8.17 -9.50
C ASN A 260 14.63 9.58 -8.95
N ASP A 261 15.68 10.35 -8.72
CA ASP A 261 15.65 11.66 -8.05
C ASP A 261 15.96 12.84 -8.98
N SER A 262 15.90 12.64 -10.30
CA SER A 262 16.16 13.72 -11.26
C SER A 262 14.95 14.64 -11.45
N GLU A 263 15.21 15.95 -11.55
CA GLU A 263 14.17 16.95 -11.85
C GLU A 263 13.41 16.63 -13.15
N LYS A 264 14.13 16.14 -14.17
CA LYS A 264 13.54 15.74 -15.45
C LYS A 264 12.48 14.64 -15.24
N GLU A 265 12.82 13.60 -14.50
CA GLU A 265 11.87 12.49 -14.23
C GLU A 265 10.65 12.97 -13.43
N PHE A 266 10.85 13.86 -12.45
CA PHE A 266 9.72 14.45 -11.71
C PHE A 266 8.81 15.26 -12.63
N ARG A 267 9.35 16.06 -13.56
CA ARG A 267 8.54 16.83 -14.53
C ARG A 267 7.75 15.93 -15.46
N GLU A 268 8.38 14.89 -16.00
CA GLU A 268 7.73 13.91 -16.88
C GLU A 268 6.60 13.17 -16.15
N MET A 269 6.85 12.70 -14.93
CA MET A 269 5.86 12.01 -14.10
C MET A 269 4.69 12.94 -13.72
N CYS A 270 4.97 14.13 -13.21
CA CYS A 270 3.93 15.09 -12.81
C CYS A 270 3.12 15.57 -14.01
N GLY A 271 3.73 15.76 -15.16
CA GLY A 271 3.05 16.07 -16.43
C GLY A 271 2.07 14.97 -16.81
N TRP A 272 2.52 13.72 -16.79
CA TRP A 272 1.67 12.57 -17.08
C TRP A 272 0.51 12.44 -16.08
N ILE A 273 0.76 12.63 -14.78
CA ILE A 273 -0.28 12.60 -13.74
C ILE A 273 -1.33 13.66 -14.05
N LYS A 274 -0.92 14.90 -14.30
CA LYS A 274 -1.83 16.00 -14.61
C LYS A 274 -2.71 15.71 -15.82
N GLU A 275 -2.11 15.22 -16.91
CA GLU A 275 -2.81 14.94 -18.18
C GLU A 275 -3.79 13.76 -18.07
N ASN A 276 -3.38 12.67 -17.41
CA ASN A 276 -4.14 11.41 -17.42
C ASN A 276 -5.04 11.23 -16.20
N LEU A 277 -4.69 11.83 -15.06
CA LEU A 277 -5.39 11.64 -13.79
C LEU A 277 -6.04 12.93 -13.27
N GLY A 278 -5.54 14.09 -13.70
CA GLY A 278 -5.99 15.41 -13.27
C GLY A 278 -5.12 15.99 -12.14
N PRO A 279 -5.28 17.32 -11.87
CA PRO A 279 -4.42 18.04 -10.94
C PRO A 279 -4.71 17.74 -9.46
N ASP A 280 -5.84 17.10 -9.15
CA ASP A 280 -6.34 16.91 -7.79
C ASP A 280 -5.88 15.61 -7.12
N VAL A 281 -5.14 14.76 -7.83
CA VAL A 281 -4.63 13.50 -7.26
C VAL A 281 -3.47 13.80 -6.32
N PRO A 282 -3.55 13.43 -5.02
CA PRO A 282 -2.44 13.62 -4.11
C PRO A 282 -1.24 12.77 -4.49
N ILE A 283 -0.04 13.37 -4.45
CA ILE A 283 1.23 12.68 -4.64
C ILE A 283 2.16 12.94 -3.46
N HIS A 284 2.75 11.87 -2.92
CA HIS A 284 3.65 11.91 -1.78
C HIS A 284 5.06 11.54 -2.21
N PHE A 285 6.00 12.48 -2.15
CA PHE A 285 7.43 12.24 -2.32
C PHE A 285 8.01 11.85 -0.96
N THR A 286 8.36 10.59 -0.78
CA THR A 286 8.77 10.05 0.52
C THR A 286 10.27 9.83 0.58
N ARG A 287 10.84 10.12 1.75
CA ARG A 287 12.27 9.97 2.03
C ARG A 287 12.65 8.50 2.08
N PHE A 288 13.66 8.10 1.27
CA PHE A 288 14.31 6.80 1.35
C PHE A 288 15.29 6.75 2.53
N HIS A 289 15.38 5.59 3.16
CA HIS A 289 16.45 5.20 4.08
C HIS A 289 17.09 3.89 3.62
N PRO A 290 18.43 3.74 3.71
CA PRO A 290 19.15 2.54 3.28
C PRO A 290 18.58 1.28 3.92
N THR A 291 18.20 0.31 3.09
CA THR A 291 17.63 -0.97 3.56
C THR A 291 17.78 -2.08 2.52
N TYR A 292 17.62 -3.33 2.97
CA TYR A 292 17.61 -4.56 2.17
C TYR A 292 18.84 -4.70 1.27
N LYS A 293 18.66 -4.59 -0.06
CA LYS A 293 19.75 -4.71 -1.05
C LYS A 293 20.39 -3.37 -1.41
N ILE A 294 19.77 -2.22 -1.05
CA ILE A 294 20.33 -0.87 -1.27
C ILE A 294 20.71 -0.29 0.09
N LYS A 295 21.95 -0.57 0.53
CA LYS A 295 22.54 -0.08 1.78
C LYS A 295 23.65 0.92 1.56
N ASN A 296 24.10 1.08 0.33
CA ASN A 296 25.25 1.88 -0.10
C ASN A 296 24.88 3.30 -0.53
N LEU A 297 23.58 3.64 -0.60
CA LEU A 297 23.12 4.99 -0.89
C LEU A 297 22.72 5.72 0.39
N PRO A 298 22.92 7.05 0.49
CA PRO A 298 22.49 7.81 1.65
C PRO A 298 20.95 7.94 1.71
N PRO A 299 20.39 8.31 2.87
CA PRO A 299 19.00 8.76 2.93
C PRO A 299 18.79 9.95 1.99
N THR A 300 17.59 10.05 1.40
CA THR A 300 17.26 11.16 0.50
C THR A 300 17.42 12.49 1.21
N PRO A 301 18.20 13.43 0.64
CA PRO A 301 18.28 14.80 1.15
C PRO A 301 16.89 15.46 1.15
N VAL A 302 16.55 16.23 2.20
CA VAL A 302 15.27 16.94 2.27
C VAL A 302 15.08 17.88 1.08
N LYS A 303 16.12 18.57 0.67
CA LYS A 303 16.11 19.46 -0.51
C LYS A 303 15.67 18.76 -1.80
N THR A 304 16.00 17.47 -1.97
CA THR A 304 15.54 16.70 -3.14
C THR A 304 14.02 16.47 -3.09
N LEU A 305 13.45 16.23 -1.91
CA LEU A 305 12.01 16.10 -1.74
C LEU A 305 11.29 17.44 -1.92
N GLU A 306 11.88 18.54 -1.45
CA GLU A 306 11.39 19.90 -1.68
C GLU A 306 11.40 20.24 -3.17
N MET A 307 12.48 19.90 -3.89
CA MET A 307 12.57 20.04 -5.35
C MET A 307 11.44 19.24 -6.04
N ALA A 308 11.25 17.98 -5.70
CA ALA A 308 10.18 17.15 -6.27
C ALA A 308 8.79 17.75 -6.03
N ARG A 309 8.52 18.24 -4.79
CA ARG A 309 7.28 18.93 -4.45
C ARG A 309 7.09 20.22 -5.25
N ASN A 310 8.13 21.03 -5.39
CA ASN A 310 8.06 22.28 -6.16
C ASN A 310 7.81 22.01 -7.65
N VAL A 311 8.50 21.03 -8.24
CA VAL A 311 8.23 20.58 -9.61
C VAL A 311 6.77 20.17 -9.82
N ALA A 312 6.19 19.46 -8.85
CA ALA A 312 4.79 19.07 -8.92
C ALA A 312 3.84 20.28 -8.87
N LEU A 313 4.12 21.25 -8.00
CA LEU A 313 3.36 22.51 -7.92
C LEU A 313 3.50 23.33 -9.21
N ASP A 314 4.72 23.48 -9.76
CA ASP A 314 5.00 24.20 -11.01
C ASP A 314 4.33 23.54 -12.21
N THR A 315 4.19 22.20 -12.20
CA THR A 315 3.46 21.45 -13.22
C THR A 315 1.94 21.67 -13.09
N GLY A 316 1.48 22.14 -11.92
CA GLY A 316 0.07 22.48 -11.63
C GLY A 316 -0.68 21.35 -10.93
N LEU A 317 0.00 20.44 -10.22
CA LEU A 317 -0.64 19.54 -9.28
C LEU A 317 -0.99 20.29 -7.99
N HIS A 318 -2.15 20.00 -7.42
CA HIS A 318 -2.68 20.76 -6.29
C HIS A 318 -2.21 20.24 -4.92
N PHE A 319 -1.92 18.94 -4.81
CA PHE A 319 -1.68 18.28 -3.52
C PHE A 319 -0.39 17.43 -3.50
N PRO A 320 0.79 18.05 -3.74
CA PRO A 320 2.06 17.37 -3.54
C PRO A 320 2.54 17.47 -2.08
N TYR A 321 2.93 16.31 -1.53
CA TYR A 321 3.39 16.15 -0.15
C TYR A 321 4.84 15.71 -0.07
N VAL A 322 5.50 16.09 1.05
CA VAL A 322 6.78 15.53 1.50
C VAL A 322 6.49 14.53 2.61
N GLY A 323 6.96 13.30 2.48
CA GLY A 323 6.76 12.24 3.47
C GLY A 323 8.06 11.73 4.09
N ASN A 324 7.94 11.11 5.26
CA ASN A 324 9.06 10.60 6.07
C ASN A 324 10.05 11.70 6.53
N VAL A 325 9.57 12.93 6.70
CA VAL A 325 10.31 14.08 7.27
C VAL A 325 9.39 14.76 8.29
N PRO A 326 9.24 14.20 9.51
CA PRO A 326 8.28 14.68 10.50
C PRO A 326 8.45 16.15 10.83
N GLY A 327 7.33 16.92 10.76
CA GLY A 327 7.30 18.36 11.04
C GLY A 327 7.65 19.24 9.83
N HIS A 328 7.86 18.66 8.66
CA HIS A 328 8.08 19.43 7.44
C HIS A 328 6.77 20.08 6.96
N GLU A 329 6.84 21.36 6.52
CA GLU A 329 5.65 22.09 6.05
C GLU A 329 4.92 21.37 4.89
N GLY A 330 5.64 20.61 4.07
CA GLY A 330 5.08 19.80 2.98
C GLY A 330 4.20 18.62 3.44
N GLU A 331 4.05 18.36 4.75
CA GLU A 331 3.07 17.41 5.29
C GLU A 331 1.66 18.01 5.40
N ASN A 332 1.54 19.36 5.35
CA ASN A 332 0.27 20.05 5.47
C ASN A 332 -0.53 20.01 4.17
N THR A 333 -1.86 19.92 4.27
CA THR A 333 -2.75 20.15 3.14
C THR A 333 -3.02 21.65 3.01
N TYR A 334 -2.74 22.20 1.85
CA TYR A 334 -3.00 23.59 1.49
C TYR A 334 -4.19 23.70 0.55
N CYS A 335 -4.99 24.75 0.72
CA CYS A 335 -6.04 25.07 -0.23
C CYS A 335 -5.44 25.46 -1.59
N PRO A 336 -5.85 24.84 -2.72
CA PRO A 336 -5.29 25.19 -4.02
C PRO A 336 -5.64 26.61 -4.47
N HIS A 337 -6.69 27.22 -3.92
CA HIS A 337 -7.14 28.57 -4.25
C HIS A 337 -6.49 29.63 -3.36
N CYS A 338 -6.79 29.64 -2.05
CA CYS A 338 -6.30 30.70 -1.14
C CYS A 338 -4.94 30.43 -0.50
N LYS A 339 -4.37 29.25 -0.70
CA LYS A 339 -3.07 28.79 -0.17
C LYS A 339 -3.00 28.66 1.36
N ASN A 340 -4.09 28.88 2.07
CA ASN A 340 -4.14 28.66 3.52
C ASN A 340 -4.05 27.17 3.85
N ILE A 341 -3.55 26.86 5.06
CA ILE A 341 -3.49 25.49 5.56
C ILE A 341 -4.92 25.01 5.87
N VAL A 342 -5.31 23.92 5.22
CA VAL A 342 -6.59 23.23 5.43
C VAL A 342 -6.46 22.14 6.50
N ILE A 343 -5.37 21.38 6.46
CA ILE A 343 -5.05 20.38 7.49
C ILE A 343 -3.58 20.53 7.85
N ARG A 344 -3.32 20.79 9.14
CA ARG A 344 -1.96 20.86 9.71
C ARG A 344 -1.58 19.50 10.26
N ARG A 345 -0.37 19.03 9.90
CA ARG A 345 0.16 17.76 10.36
C ARG A 345 1.54 17.89 10.99
N ALA A 346 1.87 16.94 11.86
CA ALA A 346 3.23 16.66 12.30
C ALA A 346 3.41 15.13 12.30
N GLY A 347 4.17 14.62 11.34
CA GLY A 347 4.26 13.19 11.07
C GLY A 347 2.88 12.59 10.74
N PHE A 348 2.42 11.65 11.57
CA PHE A 348 1.12 11.00 11.36
C PHE A 348 -0.01 11.59 12.22
N SER A 349 0.24 12.69 12.90
CA SER A 349 -0.74 13.35 13.77
C SER A 349 -1.38 14.53 13.08
N ILE A 350 -2.72 14.64 13.15
CA ILE A 350 -3.46 15.83 12.79
C ILE A 350 -3.41 16.80 13.96
N LEU A 351 -2.87 17.99 13.72
CA LEU A 351 -2.83 19.08 14.71
C LEU A 351 -4.04 20.01 14.59
N GLU A 352 -4.43 20.32 13.35
CA GLU A 352 -5.58 21.18 13.06
C GLU A 352 -6.28 20.65 11.80
N ASN A 353 -7.61 20.73 11.78
CA ASN A 353 -8.42 20.42 10.59
C ASN A 353 -9.42 21.57 10.36
N HIS A 354 -9.24 22.28 9.26
CA HIS A 354 -10.02 23.45 8.88
C HIS A 354 -10.97 23.15 7.69
N LEU A 355 -11.28 21.87 7.45
CA LEU A 355 -12.35 21.50 6.52
C LEU A 355 -13.72 21.74 7.17
N LYS A 356 -14.60 22.35 6.41
CA LYS A 356 -16.02 22.46 6.73
C LYS A 356 -16.81 21.98 5.51
N ASP A 357 -17.63 20.96 5.70
CA ASP A 357 -18.45 20.38 4.61
C ASP A 357 -17.62 20.07 3.35
N ASN A 358 -16.45 19.44 3.52
CA ASN A 358 -15.48 19.11 2.46
C ASN A 358 -14.90 20.32 1.72
N LYS A 359 -14.95 21.52 2.31
CA LYS A 359 -14.46 22.78 1.75
C LYS A 359 -13.45 23.46 2.66
N CYS A 360 -12.62 24.30 2.06
CA CYS A 360 -11.76 25.22 2.80
C CYS A 360 -12.62 26.22 3.59
N LYS A 361 -12.42 26.34 4.90
CA LYS A 361 -13.18 27.26 5.75
C LYS A 361 -13.01 28.75 5.40
N ASP A 362 -11.90 29.10 4.70
CA ASP A 362 -11.51 30.50 4.45
C ASP A 362 -12.03 31.02 3.11
N CYS A 363 -12.30 30.12 2.12
CA CYS A 363 -12.70 30.55 0.78
C CYS A 363 -13.73 29.65 0.09
N ASP A 364 -14.31 28.68 0.81
CA ASP A 364 -15.31 27.72 0.35
C ASP A 364 -14.89 26.84 -0.85
N GLN A 365 -13.60 26.87 -1.24
CA GLN A 365 -13.06 25.99 -2.29
C GLN A 365 -13.25 24.52 -1.87
N PRO A 366 -13.92 23.69 -2.71
CA PRO A 366 -13.98 22.25 -2.45
C PRO A 366 -12.58 21.62 -2.40
N ILE A 367 -12.35 20.76 -1.42
CA ILE A 367 -11.11 20.01 -1.28
C ILE A 367 -11.42 18.54 -1.58
N PRO A 368 -10.90 17.99 -2.71
CA PRO A 368 -11.14 16.61 -3.09
C PRO A 368 -10.63 15.62 -2.03
N GLY A 369 -11.42 14.58 -1.74
CA GLY A 369 -11.09 13.56 -0.75
C GLY A 369 -12.32 12.84 -0.21
N ILE A 370 -12.07 11.90 0.71
CA ILE A 370 -13.10 11.20 1.50
C ILE A 370 -12.89 11.62 2.96
N TRP A 371 -13.77 12.49 3.47
CA TRP A 371 -13.55 13.19 4.73
C TRP A 371 -14.40 12.66 5.89
N ALA A 372 -15.44 11.85 5.59
CA ALA A 372 -16.36 11.25 6.58
C ALA A 372 -16.84 9.84 6.15
#